data_6fce5b13427d5f7cc14123e3bc9eb95b
#
_entry.id   6fce5b13427d5f7cc14123e3bc9eb95b
#
_cell.length_a   1.000
_cell.length_b   1.000
_cell.length_c   1.000
_cell.angle_alpha   90.00
_cell.angle_beta   90.00
_cell.angle_gamma   90.00
#
_symmetry.space_group_name_H-M   'P 1'
#
loop_
_entity.id
_entity.type
_entity.pdbx_description
1 polymer ?
#
loop_
_entity_poly.entity_id
_entity_poly.type
_entity_poly.pdbx_seq_one_letter_code
_entity_poly.pdbx_strand_id
1 'polypeptide(L)'
;GGAMVDAFQDLSIPDLFVDDDLTIGDDLVFSSDSAVITFGADGDTTLTHTDGSGLTLNSTNKIMFNDASQFIQGSSATVLSLGATDEIDLTATAMGFNGTVAISGDTTIEDGADLITATAGSANVRIGVNAGNSITSGGNYNVVIGEEAGTAITTGDNNVAVGHLALQNTTTAQGNVAIGKSALATNILGSKSIAVGRGALSNQNYATATDAHNTAVGHEAGVAVTTGIRNTLIGGLTGDAMTTGQNNTAMGYQTLGTETAGKRAVAIGSFALGTQNHSTGTENYNVGVGYAAGNLITTGVKNVLLGGLAGDALTDADNNVAIGFAAL
;
A
#
# COMPACT_ATOMS: atom_id res chain seq x y z
N GLY A 1 14.73 75.34 -17.97
CA GLY A 1 14.15 75.23 -19.27
C GLY A 1 14.74 74.04 -19.99
N GLY A 2 14.07 72.87 -19.98
CA GLY A 2 14.52 71.70 -20.64
C GLY A 2 14.56 71.89 -22.15
N ALA A 3 15.69 71.71 -22.76
CA ALA A 3 15.81 71.62 -24.19
C ALA A 3 15.14 70.28 -24.62
N MET A 4 14.00 70.40 -25.29
CA MET A 4 13.47 69.23 -26.07
C MET A 4 14.44 69.01 -27.24
N VAL A 5 15.16 67.92 -27.20
CA VAL A 5 15.93 67.44 -28.33
C VAL A 5 15.03 66.58 -29.21
N ASP A 6 14.31 67.23 -30.10
CA ASP A 6 13.31 66.60 -30.96
C ASP A 6 13.89 66.26 -32.36
N ALA A 7 15.08 65.74 -32.46
CA ALA A 7 15.66 65.15 -33.68
C ALA A 7 17.03 64.54 -33.46
N PHE A 8 17.17 63.48 -32.73
CA PHE A 8 18.37 62.67 -32.82
C PHE A 8 18.02 61.27 -33.34
N GLN A 9 18.02 61.11 -34.66
CA GLN A 9 17.88 59.76 -35.27
C GLN A 9 19.10 58.89 -35.11
N ASP A 10 20.23 59.43 -34.62
CA ASP A 10 21.45 58.67 -34.31
C ASP A 10 22.37 59.47 -33.37
N LEU A 11 22.03 59.56 -32.09
CA LEU A 11 22.92 60.09 -31.08
C LEU A 11 23.76 58.92 -30.50
N SER A 12 25.01 58.79 -30.99
CA SER A 12 25.97 57.91 -30.36
C SER A 12 26.67 58.68 -29.22
N ILE A 13 26.30 58.42 -28.00
CA ILE A 13 26.96 58.90 -26.78
C ILE A 13 27.83 57.78 -26.26
N PRO A 14 29.16 57.91 -26.25
CA PRO A 14 30.07 56.84 -25.80
C PRO A 14 29.81 56.42 -24.34
N ASP A 15 29.53 57.42 -23.48
CA ASP A 15 29.17 57.23 -22.06
C ASP A 15 28.06 58.20 -21.67
N LEU A 16 26.89 57.69 -21.34
CA LEU A 16 25.81 58.52 -20.82
C LEU A 16 25.84 58.45 -19.27
N PHE A 17 26.19 59.58 -18.65
CA PHE A 17 26.12 59.74 -17.19
C PHE A 17 24.87 60.56 -16.82
N VAL A 18 24.04 59.99 -15.96
CA VAL A 18 22.81 60.62 -15.44
C VAL A 18 22.92 60.74 -13.92
N ASP A 19 22.92 61.93 -13.38
CA ASP A 19 23.10 62.18 -11.95
C ASP A 19 21.89 61.82 -11.10
N ASP A 20 20.72 61.70 -11.70
CA ASP A 20 19.44 61.43 -11.03
C ASP A 20 18.64 60.36 -11.78
N ASP A 21 17.51 60.64 -12.37
CA ASP A 21 16.66 59.66 -13.05
C ASP A 21 16.84 59.65 -14.56
N LEU A 22 16.94 58.44 -15.16
CA LEU A 22 16.83 58.25 -16.63
C LEU A 22 15.41 57.78 -16.97
N THR A 23 14.65 58.68 -17.66
CA THR A 23 13.29 58.34 -18.15
C THR A 23 13.37 58.09 -19.65
N ILE A 24 12.99 56.88 -20.07
CA ILE A 24 12.88 56.48 -21.48
C ILE A 24 11.37 56.32 -21.78
N GLY A 25 10.91 57.10 -22.80
CA GLY A 25 9.50 57.16 -23.15
C GLY A 25 8.97 55.97 -23.95
N ASP A 26 9.88 55.09 -24.46
CA ASP A 26 9.58 53.90 -25.25
C ASP A 26 10.55 52.79 -24.87
N ASP A 27 11.16 52.05 -25.78
CA ASP A 27 12.01 50.90 -25.49
C ASP A 27 13.44 51.26 -25.11
N LEU A 28 14.04 50.55 -24.14
CA LEU A 28 15.47 50.49 -23.88
C LEU A 28 16.04 49.20 -24.43
N VAL A 29 16.84 49.28 -25.49
CA VAL A 29 17.42 48.14 -26.17
C VAL A 29 18.91 48.03 -25.84
N PHE A 30 19.32 46.94 -25.24
CA PHE A 30 20.71 46.55 -25.09
C PHE A 30 21.08 45.59 -26.22
N SER A 31 21.92 46.04 -27.16
CA SER A 31 22.27 45.27 -28.37
C SER A 31 23.55 44.43 -28.23
N SER A 32 24.17 44.45 -27.07
CA SER A 32 25.34 43.60 -26.78
C SER A 32 24.92 42.21 -26.27
N ASP A 33 25.54 41.16 -26.84
CA ASP A 33 25.36 39.77 -26.43
C ASP A 33 25.78 39.48 -24.97
N SER A 34 26.51 40.44 -24.35
CA SER A 34 26.96 40.38 -22.96
C SER A 34 26.53 41.61 -22.18
N ALA A 35 25.38 42.20 -22.50
CA ALA A 35 24.86 43.35 -21.78
C ALA A 35 24.66 43.06 -20.30
N VAL A 36 25.09 43.97 -19.42
CA VAL A 36 25.03 43.86 -17.98
C VAL A 36 24.31 45.09 -17.39
N ILE A 37 23.30 44.87 -16.57
CA ILE A 37 22.74 45.89 -15.69
C ILE A 37 23.28 45.64 -14.29
N THR A 38 23.99 46.60 -13.73
CA THR A 38 24.60 46.51 -12.40
C THR A 38 23.79 47.30 -11.40
N PHE A 39 23.49 46.71 -10.26
CA PHE A 39 22.77 47.35 -9.15
C PHE A 39 23.70 47.50 -7.95
N GLY A 40 23.58 48.65 -7.26
CA GLY A 40 24.39 48.99 -6.09
C GLY A 40 25.73 49.64 -6.48
N ALA A 41 26.28 50.46 -5.53
CA ALA A 41 27.54 51.17 -5.74
C ALA A 41 28.76 50.25 -5.78
N ASP A 42 28.65 49.07 -5.16
CA ASP A 42 29.67 48.00 -5.13
C ASP A 42 29.53 46.98 -6.27
N GLY A 43 28.40 47.05 -7.03
CA GLY A 43 28.16 46.17 -8.17
C GLY A 43 27.94 44.70 -7.81
N ASP A 44 27.50 44.41 -6.59
CA ASP A 44 27.33 43.05 -6.08
C ASP A 44 26.17 42.28 -6.70
N THR A 45 25.21 42.98 -7.29
CA THR A 45 24.06 42.40 -8.00
C THR A 45 24.05 42.81 -9.46
N THR A 46 24.10 41.84 -10.35
CA THR A 46 24.05 42.07 -11.80
C THR A 46 23.01 41.21 -12.49
N LEU A 47 22.33 41.79 -13.50
CA LEU A 47 21.49 41.08 -14.46
C LEU A 47 22.22 41.07 -15.81
N THR A 48 22.67 39.92 -16.26
CA THR A 48 23.50 39.75 -17.45
C THR A 48 22.74 39.01 -18.55
N HIS A 49 22.75 39.55 -19.77
CA HIS A 49 22.33 38.81 -20.96
C HIS A 49 23.41 37.78 -21.32
N THR A 50 23.02 36.51 -21.38
CA THR A 50 23.90 35.44 -21.88
C THR A 50 23.38 34.97 -23.22
N ASP A 51 24.16 35.18 -24.27
CA ASP A 51 23.76 34.85 -25.65
C ASP A 51 23.26 33.41 -25.78
N GLY A 52 22.11 33.23 -26.45
CA GLY A 52 21.48 31.96 -26.65
C GLY A 52 20.87 31.30 -25.39
N SER A 53 21.01 31.91 -24.19
CA SER A 53 20.56 31.31 -22.91
C SER A 53 19.57 32.16 -22.12
N GLY A 54 19.60 33.49 -22.22
CA GLY A 54 18.66 34.40 -21.56
C GLY A 54 19.32 35.34 -20.54
N LEU A 55 18.62 35.66 -19.45
CA LEU A 55 19.07 36.58 -18.41
C LEU A 55 19.56 35.80 -17.18
N THR A 56 20.76 36.15 -16.72
CA THR A 56 21.37 35.54 -15.53
C THR A 56 21.48 36.57 -14.42
N LEU A 57 20.88 36.26 -13.24
CA LEU A 57 21.16 36.96 -11.99
C LEU A 57 22.43 36.35 -11.38
N ASN A 58 23.44 37.19 -11.07
CA ASN A 58 24.73 36.68 -10.63
C ASN A 58 24.71 36.04 -9.24
N SER A 59 25.64 35.12 -9.03
CA SER A 59 25.88 34.45 -7.74
C SER A 59 24.62 33.75 -7.18
N THR A 60 24.42 33.85 -5.88
CA THR A 60 23.23 33.32 -5.16
C THR A 60 22.19 34.41 -4.86
N ASN A 61 22.18 35.49 -5.65
CA ASN A 61 21.22 36.56 -5.50
C ASN A 61 19.81 36.09 -5.78
N LYS A 62 18.85 36.76 -5.17
CA LYS A 62 17.43 36.39 -5.19
C LYS A 62 16.61 37.36 -6.02
N ILE A 63 15.58 36.85 -6.70
CA ILE A 63 14.43 37.66 -7.09
C ILE A 63 13.48 37.64 -5.90
N MET A 64 13.33 38.72 -5.18
CA MET A 64 12.48 38.84 -4.00
C MET A 64 11.14 39.49 -4.35
N PHE A 65 10.09 39.03 -3.69
CA PHE A 65 8.75 39.57 -3.80
C PHE A 65 8.35 40.05 -2.40
N ASN A 66 7.99 41.31 -2.28
CA ASN A 66 7.61 41.95 -1.03
C ASN A 66 8.74 42.04 0.03
N ASP A 67 9.34 40.94 0.48
CA ASP A 67 10.45 40.91 1.42
C ASP A 67 11.42 39.74 1.18
N ALA A 68 12.43 39.60 2.05
CA ALA A 68 13.50 38.60 1.89
C ALA A 68 13.06 37.14 2.14
N SER A 69 11.85 36.93 2.67
CA SER A 69 11.30 35.58 2.95
C SER A 69 10.62 34.96 1.73
N GLN A 70 10.20 35.80 0.75
CA GLN A 70 9.53 35.36 -0.47
C GLN A 70 10.45 35.54 -1.68
N PHE A 71 10.93 34.45 -2.24
CA PHE A 71 11.97 34.54 -3.27
C PHE A 71 12.00 33.35 -4.23
N ILE A 72 12.63 33.59 -5.40
CA ILE A 72 13.17 32.58 -6.31
C ILE A 72 14.69 32.75 -6.35
N GLN A 73 15.45 31.68 -6.15
CA GLN A 73 16.92 31.71 -6.06
C GLN A 73 17.55 30.44 -6.60
N GLY A 74 18.59 30.56 -7.41
CA GLY A 74 19.54 29.48 -7.64
C GLY A 74 20.51 29.39 -6.46
N SER A 75 20.20 28.59 -5.44
CA SER A 75 21.02 28.50 -4.22
C SER A 75 22.31 27.72 -4.41
N SER A 76 22.41 26.93 -5.48
CA SER A 76 23.63 26.26 -5.95
C SER A 76 23.48 25.90 -7.43
N ALA A 77 24.53 25.32 -8.03
CA ALA A 77 24.52 24.90 -9.45
C ALA A 77 23.43 23.85 -9.76
N THR A 78 22.88 23.17 -8.73
CA THR A 78 21.92 22.06 -8.88
C THR A 78 20.61 22.29 -8.15
N VAL A 79 20.43 23.43 -7.45
CA VAL A 79 19.24 23.69 -6.62
C VAL A 79 18.59 25.01 -7.00
N LEU A 80 17.33 24.96 -7.43
CA LEU A 80 16.44 26.10 -7.53
C LEU A 80 15.53 26.10 -6.27
N SER A 81 15.61 27.17 -5.48
CA SER A 81 14.81 27.35 -4.28
C SER A 81 13.66 28.32 -4.52
N LEU A 82 12.45 27.90 -4.10
CA LEU A 82 11.28 28.78 -3.94
C LEU A 82 11.04 28.91 -2.45
N GLY A 83 11.03 30.12 -1.91
CA GLY A 83 10.90 30.36 -0.48
C GLY A 83 9.71 31.27 -0.18
N ALA A 84 8.97 30.90 0.87
CA ALA A 84 7.95 31.72 1.52
C ALA A 84 7.92 31.38 3.02
N THR A 85 7.49 32.32 3.87
CA THR A 85 7.38 32.12 5.31
C THR A 85 6.19 31.21 5.66
N ASP A 86 5.06 31.41 4.97
CA ASP A 86 3.80 30.76 5.29
C ASP A 86 3.39 29.76 4.20
N GLU A 87 3.18 30.20 2.96
CA GLU A 87 2.61 29.39 1.91
C GLU A 87 3.26 29.65 0.55
N ILE A 88 3.43 28.62 -0.25
CA ILE A 88 3.69 28.70 -1.69
C ILE A 88 2.47 28.13 -2.41
N ASP A 89 1.60 29.01 -2.90
CA ASP A 89 0.43 28.63 -3.70
C ASP A 89 0.86 28.40 -5.16
N LEU A 90 0.70 27.15 -5.63
CA LEU A 90 0.97 26.75 -6.99
C LEU A 90 -0.33 26.31 -7.66
N THR A 91 -1.06 27.26 -8.23
CA THR A 91 -2.35 27.00 -8.90
C THR A 91 -2.13 26.64 -10.37
N ALA A 92 -2.46 25.41 -10.74
CA ALA A 92 -2.37 24.93 -12.12
C ALA A 92 -3.40 23.83 -12.40
N THR A 93 -3.83 23.68 -13.65
CA THR A 93 -4.65 22.54 -14.10
C THR A 93 -3.90 21.20 -13.97
N ALA A 94 -2.57 21.21 -14.07
CA ALA A 94 -1.70 20.07 -13.80
C ALA A 94 -0.32 20.56 -13.37
N MET A 95 0.25 19.91 -12.37
CA MET A 95 1.62 20.10 -11.90
C MET A 95 2.40 18.81 -12.10
N GLY A 96 3.47 18.84 -12.90
CA GLY A 96 4.32 17.68 -13.18
C GLY A 96 5.62 17.76 -12.41
N PHE A 97 5.94 16.74 -11.62
CA PHE A 97 7.23 16.57 -10.98
C PHE A 97 7.93 15.35 -11.59
N ASN A 98 9.03 15.56 -12.33
CA ASN A 98 9.88 14.48 -12.83
C ASN A 98 10.95 14.17 -11.79
N GLY A 99 10.81 13.09 -11.06
CA GLY A 99 11.73 12.68 -10.02
C GLY A 99 11.03 12.42 -8.69
N THR A 100 11.81 12.39 -7.62
CA THR A 100 11.28 12.15 -6.27
C THR A 100 10.76 13.44 -5.66
N VAL A 101 9.54 13.43 -5.14
CA VAL A 101 9.00 14.48 -4.28
C VAL A 101 9.26 14.10 -2.83
N ALA A 102 10.09 14.86 -2.12
CA ALA A 102 10.34 14.70 -0.70
C ALA A 102 9.49 15.70 0.09
N ILE A 103 8.63 15.20 0.95
CA ILE A 103 7.80 16.01 1.85
C ILE A 103 8.27 15.73 3.28
N SER A 104 8.78 16.74 3.99
CA SER A 104 9.31 16.59 5.36
C SER A 104 8.25 16.79 6.46
N GLY A 105 7.04 17.17 6.10
CA GLY A 105 5.89 17.33 6.98
C GLY A 105 4.72 16.45 6.57
N ASP A 106 3.57 16.67 7.18
CA ASP A 106 2.35 15.96 6.85
C ASP A 106 1.82 16.36 5.45
N THR A 107 1.24 15.42 4.75
CA THR A 107 0.54 15.67 3.49
C THR A 107 -0.97 15.68 3.74
N THR A 108 -1.60 16.82 3.57
CA THR A 108 -3.06 16.95 3.63
C THR A 108 -3.63 16.91 2.21
N ILE A 109 -4.60 16.05 1.98
CA ILE A 109 -5.42 16.02 0.77
C ILE A 109 -6.78 16.54 1.18
N GLU A 110 -7.20 17.68 0.63
CA GLU A 110 -8.44 18.34 1.00
C GLU A 110 -9.69 17.57 0.56
N ASP A 111 -10.84 17.88 1.18
CA ASP A 111 -12.13 17.32 0.84
C ASP A 111 -12.44 17.46 -0.66
N GLY A 112 -12.79 16.30 -1.27
CA GLY A 112 -13.07 16.21 -2.70
C GLY A 112 -11.85 15.97 -3.59
N ALA A 113 -10.64 15.86 -3.01
CA ALA A 113 -9.43 15.47 -3.72
C ALA A 113 -9.08 14.01 -3.47
N ASP A 114 -8.63 13.30 -4.50
CA ASP A 114 -8.25 11.89 -4.45
C ASP A 114 -6.74 11.70 -4.54
N LEU A 115 -6.18 10.78 -3.71
CA LEU A 115 -4.84 10.26 -3.94
C LEU A 115 -4.92 9.14 -5.00
N ILE A 116 -4.66 9.49 -6.25
CA ILE A 116 -4.65 8.51 -7.34
C ILE A 116 -3.24 8.00 -7.57
N THR A 117 -3.03 6.70 -7.34
CA THR A 117 -1.78 6.02 -7.71
C THR A 117 -1.91 5.48 -9.13
N ALA A 118 -1.12 6.02 -10.06
CA ALA A 118 -1.16 5.58 -11.46
C ALA A 118 -0.69 4.13 -11.58
N THR A 119 -1.55 3.27 -12.12
CA THR A 119 -1.24 1.87 -12.46
C THR A 119 -1.75 1.57 -13.86
N ALA A 120 -1.30 0.47 -14.46
CA ALA A 120 -1.81 0.04 -15.75
C ALA A 120 -3.29 -0.42 -15.70
N GLY A 121 -3.80 -0.79 -14.51
CA GLY A 121 -5.22 -1.05 -14.22
C GLY A 121 -5.94 0.19 -13.67
N SER A 122 -7.21 0.07 -13.37
CA SER A 122 -8.05 1.17 -12.86
C SER A 122 -8.25 1.08 -11.35
N ALA A 123 -8.26 2.24 -10.67
CA ALA A 123 -8.64 2.37 -9.27
C ALA A 123 -7.86 1.45 -8.30
N ASN A 124 -6.55 1.32 -8.49
CA ASN A 124 -5.67 0.59 -7.58
C ASN A 124 -4.96 1.54 -6.61
N VAL A 125 -4.80 1.13 -5.36
CA VAL A 125 -3.93 1.79 -4.37
C VAL A 125 -2.67 0.95 -4.17
N ARG A 126 -1.49 1.56 -4.35
CA ARG A 126 -0.18 0.90 -4.21
C ARG A 126 0.72 1.71 -3.28
N ILE A 127 1.13 1.12 -2.16
CA ILE A 127 2.03 1.78 -1.20
C ILE A 127 3.08 0.77 -0.73
N GLY A 128 4.33 1.02 -1.03
CA GLY A 128 5.46 0.18 -0.64
C GLY A 128 6.32 -0.27 -1.81
N VAL A 129 7.52 -0.73 -1.50
CA VAL A 129 8.48 -1.22 -2.51
C VAL A 129 7.90 -2.44 -3.20
N ASN A 130 7.84 -2.44 -4.53
CA ASN A 130 7.28 -3.49 -5.37
C ASN A 130 5.80 -3.84 -5.10
N ALA A 131 5.06 -3.06 -4.31
CA ALA A 131 3.63 -3.30 -4.09
C ALA A 131 2.88 -3.29 -5.45
N GLY A 132 2.22 -4.40 -5.82
CA GLY A 132 1.43 -4.54 -7.04
C GLY A 132 2.17 -4.15 -8.33
N ASN A 133 3.50 -4.34 -8.42
CA ASN A 133 4.28 -3.86 -9.55
C ASN A 133 4.03 -4.61 -10.87
N SER A 134 3.40 -5.77 -10.83
CA SER A 134 3.01 -6.55 -12.01
C SER A 134 1.58 -6.28 -12.49
N ILE A 135 0.82 -5.38 -11.84
CA ILE A 135 -0.57 -5.09 -12.24
C ILE A 135 -0.59 -4.54 -13.67
N THR A 136 -1.37 -5.18 -14.51
CA THR A 136 -1.60 -4.81 -15.92
C THR A 136 -2.97 -4.16 -16.12
N SER A 137 -3.31 -3.79 -17.35
CA SER A 137 -4.56 -3.09 -17.67
C SER A 137 -5.86 -3.85 -17.34
N GLY A 138 -5.76 -5.12 -16.95
CA GLY A 138 -6.91 -5.91 -16.50
C GLY A 138 -7.06 -6.01 -14.99
N GLY A 139 -6.05 -5.60 -14.21
CA GLY A 139 -6.08 -5.68 -12.74
C GLY A 139 -6.66 -4.39 -12.13
N ASN A 140 -7.84 -4.47 -11.53
CA ASN A 140 -8.59 -3.29 -11.08
C ASN A 140 -9.01 -3.40 -9.62
N TYR A 141 -9.24 -2.27 -8.98
CA TYR A 141 -9.80 -2.19 -7.62
C TYR A 141 -9.00 -2.92 -6.56
N ASN A 142 -7.67 -3.00 -6.71
CA ASN A 142 -6.80 -3.64 -5.73
C ASN A 142 -6.23 -2.61 -4.75
N VAL A 143 -6.16 -2.97 -3.48
CA VAL A 143 -5.44 -2.24 -2.44
C VAL A 143 -4.23 -3.05 -2.03
N VAL A 144 -3.02 -2.59 -2.35
CA VAL A 144 -1.76 -3.28 -2.06
C VAL A 144 -0.84 -2.37 -1.27
N ILE A 145 -0.63 -2.68 0.00
CA ILE A 145 0.12 -1.86 0.94
C ILE A 145 1.17 -2.71 1.67
N GLY A 146 2.42 -2.41 1.48
CA GLY A 146 3.56 -3.12 2.09
C GLY A 146 4.57 -3.56 1.05
N GLU A 147 5.80 -3.81 1.51
CA GLU A 147 6.87 -4.34 0.65
C GLU A 147 6.45 -5.68 0.05
N GLU A 148 6.54 -5.79 -1.27
CA GLU A 148 6.14 -6.95 -2.07
C GLU A 148 4.68 -7.44 -1.88
N ALA A 149 3.79 -6.61 -1.33
CA ALA A 149 2.37 -6.94 -1.29
C ALA A 149 1.80 -7.03 -2.70
N GLY A 150 1.10 -8.12 -3.01
CA GLY A 150 0.46 -8.33 -4.31
C GLY A 150 1.40 -8.23 -5.52
N THR A 151 2.70 -8.48 -5.34
CA THR A 151 3.73 -8.28 -6.36
C THR A 151 3.43 -8.96 -7.69
N ALA A 152 2.90 -10.19 -7.67
CA ALA A 152 2.60 -10.96 -8.86
C ALA A 152 1.20 -10.70 -9.45
N ILE A 153 0.36 -9.87 -8.84
CA ILE A 153 -0.98 -9.58 -9.39
C ILE A 153 -0.84 -8.99 -10.79
N THR A 154 -1.49 -9.62 -11.76
CA THR A 154 -1.54 -9.16 -13.15
C THR A 154 -2.92 -8.62 -13.51
N THR A 155 -3.90 -9.49 -13.67
CA THR A 155 -5.30 -9.16 -14.03
C THR A 155 -6.30 -9.50 -12.93
N GLY A 156 -5.84 -9.89 -11.73
CA GLY A 156 -6.70 -10.14 -10.58
C GLY A 156 -7.35 -8.85 -10.07
N ASP A 157 -8.64 -8.90 -9.77
CA ASP A 157 -9.44 -7.76 -9.35
C ASP A 157 -9.87 -7.84 -7.88
N ASN A 158 -10.18 -6.68 -7.29
CA ASN A 158 -10.84 -6.59 -5.98
C ASN A 158 -10.08 -7.30 -4.85
N ASN A 159 -8.74 -7.29 -4.88
CA ASN A 159 -7.94 -7.86 -3.83
C ASN A 159 -7.47 -6.77 -2.85
N VAL A 160 -7.43 -7.13 -1.58
CA VAL A 160 -6.82 -6.32 -0.50
C VAL A 160 -5.61 -7.07 0.04
N ALA A 161 -4.41 -6.52 -0.14
CA ALA A 161 -3.16 -7.05 0.37
C ALA A 161 -2.48 -5.99 1.26
N VAL A 162 -2.47 -6.20 2.56
CA VAL A 162 -1.85 -5.27 3.51
C VAL A 162 -0.83 -6.00 4.38
N GLY A 163 0.44 -5.69 4.20
CA GLY A 163 1.56 -6.30 4.91
C GLY A 163 2.63 -6.85 3.98
N HIS A 164 3.85 -6.99 4.49
CA HIS A 164 4.98 -7.57 3.76
C HIS A 164 4.63 -8.96 3.23
N LEU A 165 4.79 -9.20 1.92
CA LEU A 165 4.49 -10.46 1.22
C LEU A 165 3.00 -10.91 1.26
N ALA A 166 2.05 -10.04 1.63
CA ALA A 166 0.63 -10.40 1.55
C ALA A 166 0.21 -10.58 0.08
N LEU A 167 -0.47 -11.67 -0.26
CA LEU A 167 -0.86 -12.05 -1.65
C LEU A 167 0.30 -12.00 -2.66
N GLN A 168 1.53 -12.26 -2.22
CA GLN A 168 2.73 -12.07 -3.05
C GLN A 168 2.66 -12.77 -4.40
N ASN A 169 2.20 -14.03 -4.46
CA ASN A 169 2.20 -14.86 -5.65
C ASN A 169 0.87 -14.88 -6.41
N THR A 170 -0.14 -14.15 -5.94
CA THR A 170 -1.45 -14.08 -6.61
C THR A 170 -1.32 -13.42 -7.99
N THR A 171 -1.87 -14.05 -9.01
CA THR A 171 -1.79 -13.56 -10.40
C THR A 171 -3.12 -13.05 -10.94
N THR A 172 -4.06 -13.95 -11.19
CA THR A 172 -5.38 -13.64 -11.77
C THR A 172 -6.53 -13.86 -10.79
N ALA A 173 -6.23 -14.33 -9.58
CA ALA A 173 -7.24 -14.56 -8.54
C ALA A 173 -7.85 -13.24 -8.06
N GLN A 174 -9.10 -13.28 -7.62
CA GLN A 174 -9.88 -12.08 -7.31
C GLN A 174 -10.64 -12.20 -6.00
N GLY A 175 -10.98 -11.04 -5.43
CA GLY A 175 -11.84 -10.95 -4.25
C GLY A 175 -11.20 -11.53 -2.98
N ASN A 176 -9.87 -11.49 -2.86
CA ASN A 176 -9.16 -11.93 -1.67
C ASN A 176 -8.87 -10.77 -0.72
N VAL A 177 -8.96 -11.03 0.57
CA VAL A 177 -8.50 -10.12 1.62
C VAL A 177 -7.35 -10.78 2.38
N ALA A 178 -6.16 -10.20 2.31
CA ALA A 178 -4.97 -10.67 3.02
C ALA A 178 -4.36 -9.52 3.83
N ILE A 179 -4.48 -9.59 5.14
CA ILE A 179 -3.97 -8.57 6.07
C ILE A 179 -3.00 -9.23 7.07
N GLY A 180 -1.75 -8.87 6.98
CA GLY A 180 -0.69 -9.41 7.82
C GLY A 180 0.49 -9.93 6.99
N LYS A 181 1.67 -9.98 7.62
CA LYS A 181 2.86 -10.52 6.96
C LYS A 181 2.59 -11.92 6.43
N SER A 182 2.86 -12.17 5.15
CA SER A 182 2.71 -13.46 4.47
C SER A 182 1.29 -14.06 4.51
N ALA A 183 0.24 -13.27 4.73
CA ALA A 183 -1.14 -13.76 4.58
C ALA A 183 -1.40 -14.11 3.10
N LEU A 184 -1.90 -15.31 2.82
CA LEU A 184 -2.14 -15.85 1.46
C LEU A 184 -0.90 -15.76 0.53
N ALA A 185 0.31 -15.85 1.08
CA ALA A 185 1.53 -15.56 0.32
C ALA A 185 1.74 -16.46 -0.90
N THR A 186 1.43 -17.76 -0.82
CA THR A 186 1.63 -18.70 -1.92
C THR A 186 0.42 -18.87 -2.85
N ASN A 187 -0.70 -18.21 -2.55
CA ASN A 187 -1.93 -18.31 -3.32
C ASN A 187 -1.78 -17.74 -4.73
N ILE A 188 -1.82 -18.57 -5.75
CA ILE A 188 -1.69 -18.14 -7.15
C ILE A 188 -3.07 -17.89 -7.78
N LEU A 189 -3.96 -18.89 -7.74
CA LEU A 189 -5.24 -18.91 -8.46
C LEU A 189 -6.48 -19.07 -7.56
N GLY A 190 -6.31 -19.05 -6.24
CA GLY A 190 -7.43 -19.12 -5.29
C GLY A 190 -8.11 -17.78 -5.10
N SER A 191 -9.40 -17.74 -5.25
CA SER A 191 -10.25 -16.53 -5.11
C SER A 191 -11.15 -16.59 -3.89
N LYS A 192 -11.65 -15.43 -3.47
CA LYS A 192 -12.70 -15.27 -2.44
C LYS A 192 -12.31 -15.81 -1.07
N SER A 193 -11.05 -15.67 -0.68
CA SER A 193 -10.56 -16.03 0.65
C SER A 193 -10.27 -14.79 1.49
N ILE A 194 -10.49 -14.91 2.80
CA ILE A 194 -10.17 -13.89 3.81
C ILE A 194 -9.09 -14.45 4.73
N ALA A 195 -7.95 -13.80 4.80
CA ALA A 195 -6.82 -14.13 5.68
C ALA A 195 -6.39 -12.89 6.45
N VAL A 196 -6.64 -12.86 7.75
CA VAL A 196 -6.27 -11.75 8.62
C VAL A 196 -5.39 -12.28 9.76
N GLY A 197 -4.13 -11.92 9.74
CA GLY A 197 -3.12 -12.38 10.69
C GLY A 197 -1.83 -12.75 9.98
N ARG A 198 -0.70 -12.70 10.72
CA ARG A 198 0.58 -13.17 10.20
C ARG A 198 0.48 -14.64 9.81
N GLY A 199 0.82 -14.98 8.57
CA GLY A 199 0.82 -16.37 8.09
C GLY A 199 -0.56 -17.03 7.93
N ALA A 200 -1.67 -16.29 8.08
CA ALA A 200 -2.99 -16.85 7.85
C ALA A 200 -3.11 -17.35 6.39
N LEU A 201 -3.52 -18.61 6.19
CA LEU A 201 -3.64 -19.29 4.89
C LEU A 201 -2.38 -19.16 4.01
N SER A 202 -1.18 -19.04 4.61
CA SER A 202 0.03 -18.70 3.83
C SER A 202 0.37 -19.74 2.76
N ASN A 203 0.03 -21.02 2.97
CA ASN A 203 0.30 -22.11 2.04
C ASN A 203 -0.88 -22.45 1.10
N GLN A 204 -1.99 -21.70 1.17
CA GLN A 204 -3.11 -21.92 0.25
C GLN A 204 -2.65 -21.76 -1.19
N ASN A 205 -2.90 -22.78 -2.01
CA ASN A 205 -2.54 -22.71 -3.42
C ASN A 205 -3.34 -23.74 -4.25
N TYR A 206 -3.85 -23.30 -5.38
CA TYR A 206 -4.64 -24.13 -6.29
C TYR A 206 -3.99 -24.17 -7.69
N ALA A 207 -4.00 -25.35 -8.33
CA ALA A 207 -3.47 -25.54 -9.67
C ALA A 207 -4.38 -24.96 -10.77
N THR A 208 -5.62 -24.66 -10.45
CA THR A 208 -6.63 -24.06 -11.34
C THR A 208 -7.38 -22.96 -10.62
N ALA A 209 -8.01 -22.07 -11.36
CA ALA A 209 -8.85 -21.02 -10.80
C ALA A 209 -9.95 -21.63 -9.91
N THR A 210 -9.93 -21.30 -8.62
CA THR A 210 -10.78 -21.93 -7.61
C THR A 210 -11.38 -20.87 -6.68
N ASP A 211 -12.69 -20.89 -6.53
CA ASP A 211 -13.39 -20.13 -5.49
C ASP A 211 -13.25 -20.87 -4.15
N ALA A 212 -12.26 -20.49 -3.38
CA ALA A 212 -11.89 -21.24 -2.17
C ALA A 212 -12.83 -21.00 -0.99
N HIS A 213 -13.31 -19.76 -0.84
CA HIS A 213 -14.20 -19.33 0.26
C HIS A 213 -13.67 -19.70 1.66
N ASN A 214 -12.35 -19.69 1.87
CA ASN A 214 -11.77 -19.86 3.18
C ASN A 214 -11.77 -18.54 3.95
N THR A 215 -12.09 -18.58 5.22
CA THR A 215 -11.94 -17.47 6.15
C THR A 215 -11.02 -17.87 7.28
N ALA A 216 -9.86 -17.22 7.41
CA ALA A 216 -8.91 -17.44 8.49
C ALA A 216 -8.56 -16.13 9.16
N VAL A 217 -8.82 -16.04 10.46
CA VAL A 217 -8.52 -14.85 11.27
C VAL A 217 -7.74 -15.26 12.51
N GLY A 218 -6.49 -14.88 12.57
CA GLY A 218 -5.58 -15.21 13.66
C GLY A 218 -4.15 -15.48 13.16
N HIS A 219 -3.19 -15.42 14.09
CA HIS A 219 -1.80 -15.78 13.81
C HIS A 219 -1.73 -17.25 13.36
N GLU A 220 -1.20 -17.48 12.16
CA GLU A 220 -1.06 -18.81 11.56
C GLU A 220 -2.36 -19.65 11.49
N ALA A 221 -3.53 -18.99 11.49
CA ALA A 221 -4.82 -19.69 11.27
C ALA A 221 -4.82 -20.35 9.89
N GLY A 222 -5.00 -21.66 9.83
CA GLY A 222 -4.97 -22.44 8.60
C GLY A 222 -3.66 -22.35 7.82
N VAL A 223 -2.52 -22.15 8.50
CA VAL A 223 -1.21 -21.94 7.84
C VAL A 223 -0.86 -23.03 6.84
N ALA A 224 -1.17 -24.30 7.13
CA ALA A 224 -0.88 -25.44 6.27
C ALA A 224 -1.95 -25.71 5.20
N VAL A 225 -3.07 -24.98 5.17
CA VAL A 225 -4.11 -25.21 4.14
C VAL A 225 -3.50 -25.05 2.75
N THR A 226 -3.65 -26.06 1.94
CA THR A 226 -3.21 -26.07 0.53
C THR A 226 -4.40 -25.98 -0.42
N THR A 227 -5.17 -27.07 -0.55
CA THR A 227 -6.32 -27.15 -1.46
C THR A 227 -7.67 -27.29 -0.74
N GLY A 228 -7.68 -27.20 0.60
CA GLY A 228 -8.91 -27.16 1.38
C GLY A 228 -9.78 -25.94 1.03
N ILE A 229 -11.10 -26.11 1.01
CA ILE A 229 -12.06 -25.05 0.67
C ILE A 229 -13.19 -24.93 1.71
N ARG A 230 -13.80 -23.72 1.77
CA ARG A 230 -14.98 -23.45 2.61
C ARG A 230 -14.74 -23.70 4.10
N ASN A 231 -13.55 -23.40 4.57
CA ASN A 231 -13.20 -23.48 5.98
C ASN A 231 -13.35 -22.12 6.66
N THR A 232 -13.88 -22.09 7.87
CA THR A 232 -13.91 -20.93 8.76
C THR A 232 -13.01 -21.22 9.96
N LEU A 233 -11.86 -20.55 10.03
CA LEU A 233 -10.78 -20.79 11.00
C LEU A 233 -10.51 -19.48 11.76
N ILE A 234 -11.01 -19.34 12.98
CA ILE A 234 -10.88 -18.10 13.75
C ILE A 234 -10.16 -18.36 15.08
N GLY A 235 -8.99 -17.83 15.24
CA GLY A 235 -8.14 -17.98 16.41
C GLY A 235 -6.70 -18.28 16.04
N GLY A 236 -5.78 -18.03 16.96
CA GLY A 236 -4.36 -18.37 16.73
C GLY A 236 -4.17 -19.88 16.61
N LEU A 237 -3.37 -20.33 15.63
CA LEU A 237 -3.07 -21.73 15.35
C LEU A 237 -4.32 -22.62 15.18
N THR A 238 -5.44 -22.04 14.75
CA THR A 238 -6.67 -22.80 14.45
C THR A 238 -6.53 -23.53 13.13
N GLY A 239 -6.69 -24.86 13.11
CA GLY A 239 -6.55 -25.68 11.91
C GLY A 239 -5.19 -25.56 11.25
N ASP A 240 -4.14 -25.33 12.02
CA ASP A 240 -2.79 -25.02 11.53
C ASP A 240 -2.12 -26.21 10.81
N ALA A 241 -2.51 -27.43 11.11
CA ALA A 241 -2.07 -28.63 10.36
C ALA A 241 -2.96 -28.98 9.16
N MET A 242 -4.12 -28.31 9.00
CA MET A 242 -5.10 -28.65 7.95
C MET A 242 -4.53 -28.42 6.57
N THR A 243 -4.57 -29.43 5.69
CA THR A 243 -4.07 -29.34 4.30
C THR A 243 -5.20 -29.32 3.28
N THR A 244 -5.98 -30.38 3.22
CA THR A 244 -7.06 -30.58 2.23
C THR A 244 -8.45 -30.65 2.85
N GLY A 245 -8.56 -30.44 4.17
CA GLY A 245 -9.84 -30.40 4.89
C GLY A 245 -10.83 -29.38 4.31
N GLN A 246 -12.11 -29.70 4.33
CA GLN A 246 -13.14 -28.89 3.70
C GLN A 246 -14.38 -28.73 4.57
N ASN A 247 -15.05 -27.58 4.42
CA ASN A 247 -16.33 -27.31 5.11
C ASN A 247 -16.23 -27.41 6.64
N ASN A 248 -15.09 -27.08 7.22
CA ASN A 248 -14.89 -27.08 8.66
C ASN A 248 -15.14 -25.68 9.25
N THR A 249 -15.70 -25.64 10.44
CA THR A 249 -15.84 -24.44 11.25
C THR A 249 -15.06 -24.63 12.54
N ALA A 250 -14.00 -23.86 12.74
CA ALA A 250 -13.15 -23.93 13.93
C ALA A 250 -12.97 -22.52 14.51
N MET A 251 -13.27 -22.35 15.78
CA MET A 251 -13.13 -21.06 16.48
C MET A 251 -12.51 -21.26 17.87
N GLY A 252 -11.32 -20.72 18.07
CA GLY A 252 -10.56 -20.80 19.33
C GLY A 252 -9.08 -21.07 19.09
N TYR A 253 -8.29 -20.97 20.13
CA TYR A 253 -6.85 -21.25 20.04
C TYR A 253 -6.61 -22.76 19.87
N GLN A 254 -5.78 -23.18 18.90
CA GLN A 254 -5.45 -24.58 18.59
C GLN A 254 -6.67 -25.52 18.44
N THR A 255 -7.77 -24.99 17.95
CA THR A 255 -8.96 -25.76 17.61
C THR A 255 -8.72 -26.51 16.31
N LEU A 256 -9.04 -27.82 16.22
CA LEU A 256 -8.68 -28.70 15.08
C LEU A 256 -7.17 -28.61 14.74
N GLY A 257 -6.30 -28.48 15.75
CA GLY A 257 -4.86 -28.20 15.55
C GLY A 257 -4.08 -29.29 14.82
N THR A 258 -4.51 -30.55 14.90
CA THR A 258 -3.84 -31.68 14.19
C THR A 258 -4.62 -32.22 12.99
N GLU A 259 -5.83 -31.72 12.71
CA GLU A 259 -6.65 -32.18 11.61
C GLU A 259 -6.01 -31.84 10.25
N THR A 260 -5.85 -32.84 9.39
CA THR A 260 -5.21 -32.67 8.07
C THR A 260 -6.19 -32.64 6.90
N ALA A 261 -7.11 -33.63 6.80
CA ALA A 261 -7.96 -33.79 5.63
C ALA A 261 -9.45 -34.00 5.95
N GLY A 262 -9.83 -34.05 7.23
CA GLY A 262 -11.22 -34.25 7.65
C GLY A 262 -12.14 -33.12 7.21
N LYS A 263 -13.42 -33.46 7.08
CA LYS A 263 -14.44 -32.56 6.53
C LYS A 263 -15.64 -32.46 7.47
N ARG A 264 -16.29 -31.29 7.45
CA ARG A 264 -17.59 -31.05 8.09
C ARG A 264 -17.57 -31.11 9.62
N ALA A 265 -16.42 -30.81 10.24
CA ALA A 265 -16.34 -30.61 11.68
C ALA A 265 -16.83 -29.22 12.09
N VAL A 266 -17.42 -29.14 13.26
CA VAL A 266 -17.68 -27.90 13.99
C VAL A 266 -16.97 -27.98 15.35
N ALA A 267 -15.95 -27.13 15.54
CA ALA A 267 -15.15 -27.09 16.75
C ALA A 267 -15.11 -25.63 17.26
N ILE A 268 -15.64 -25.38 18.45
CA ILE A 268 -15.71 -24.04 19.04
C ILE A 268 -15.20 -24.08 20.46
N GLY A 269 -14.14 -23.38 20.75
CA GLY A 269 -13.47 -23.36 22.05
C GLY A 269 -12.00 -23.74 21.93
N SER A 270 -11.13 -23.20 22.79
CA SER A 270 -9.71 -23.57 22.77
C SER A 270 -9.55 -25.08 22.94
N PHE A 271 -8.72 -25.69 22.09
CA PHE A 271 -8.44 -27.13 22.04
C PHE A 271 -9.65 -28.02 21.71
N ALA A 272 -10.81 -27.49 21.30
CA ALA A 272 -11.95 -28.32 20.87
C ALA A 272 -11.53 -29.18 19.67
N LEU A 273 -11.78 -30.49 19.73
CA LEU A 273 -11.32 -31.48 18.73
C LEU A 273 -9.83 -31.33 18.38
N GLY A 274 -8.98 -30.98 19.38
CA GLY A 274 -7.59 -30.57 19.20
C GLY A 274 -6.70 -31.64 18.59
N THR A 275 -6.90 -32.92 18.92
CA THR A 275 -6.11 -34.04 18.37
C THR A 275 -6.82 -34.84 17.29
N GLN A 276 -8.01 -34.39 16.85
CA GLN A 276 -8.70 -35.01 15.73
C GLN A 276 -7.79 -34.98 14.49
N ASN A 277 -7.63 -36.14 13.84
CA ASN A 277 -6.85 -36.21 12.63
C ASN A 277 -7.34 -37.32 11.67
N HIS A 278 -7.87 -36.89 10.53
CA HIS A 278 -8.24 -37.77 9.45
C HIS A 278 -7.28 -37.53 8.27
N SER A 279 -6.37 -38.46 8.03
CA SER A 279 -5.38 -38.37 6.95
C SER A 279 -5.97 -38.50 5.54
N THR A 280 -7.22 -38.87 5.43
CA THR A 280 -8.01 -38.94 4.20
C THR A 280 -9.23 -38.03 4.31
N GLY A 281 -9.85 -37.69 3.19
CA GLY A 281 -10.99 -36.78 3.16
C GLY A 281 -12.26 -37.31 3.83
N THR A 282 -12.18 -37.75 5.09
CA THR A 282 -13.27 -38.30 5.88
C THR A 282 -14.30 -37.25 6.25
N GLU A 283 -15.56 -37.56 5.99
CA GLU A 283 -16.69 -36.76 6.46
C GLU A 283 -16.95 -37.10 7.93
N ASN A 284 -16.38 -36.37 8.84
CA ASN A 284 -16.38 -36.74 10.26
C ASN A 284 -17.64 -36.31 11.02
N TYR A 285 -18.28 -35.19 10.62
CA TYR A 285 -19.49 -34.64 11.27
C TYR A 285 -19.39 -34.48 12.80
N ASN A 286 -18.19 -34.32 13.34
CA ASN A 286 -18.02 -34.07 14.75
C ASN A 286 -18.42 -32.63 15.13
N VAL A 287 -19.10 -32.48 16.25
CA VAL A 287 -19.44 -31.20 16.85
C VAL A 287 -18.80 -31.14 18.24
N GLY A 288 -17.80 -30.33 18.45
CA GLY A 288 -17.16 -30.06 19.74
C GLY A 288 -17.31 -28.58 20.11
N VAL A 289 -18.11 -28.27 21.12
CA VAL A 289 -18.33 -26.90 21.59
C VAL A 289 -18.05 -26.81 23.09
N GLY A 290 -17.00 -26.10 23.43
CA GLY A 290 -16.50 -25.90 24.78
C GLY A 290 -14.99 -26.03 24.84
N TYR A 291 -14.37 -25.57 25.93
CA TYR A 291 -12.95 -25.75 26.18
C TYR A 291 -12.62 -27.26 26.17
N ALA A 292 -11.67 -27.66 25.31
CA ALA A 292 -11.21 -29.05 25.18
C ALA A 292 -12.33 -30.09 24.95
N ALA A 293 -13.50 -29.71 24.41
CA ALA A 293 -14.56 -30.65 24.06
C ALA A 293 -14.05 -31.62 22.98
N GLY A 294 -14.03 -32.90 23.26
CA GLY A 294 -13.51 -33.97 22.41
C GLY A 294 -12.03 -33.83 22.10
N ASN A 295 -11.24 -33.25 23.00
CA ASN A 295 -9.82 -32.92 22.72
C ASN A 295 -8.99 -34.14 22.33
N LEU A 296 -9.26 -35.35 22.89
CA LEU A 296 -8.52 -36.58 22.61
C LEU A 296 -9.12 -37.41 21.46
N ILE A 297 -10.20 -36.94 20.82
CA ILE A 297 -10.69 -37.62 19.60
C ILE A 297 -9.58 -37.63 18.55
N THR A 298 -9.33 -38.81 18.01
CA THR A 298 -8.39 -39.02 16.90
C THR A 298 -9.12 -39.28 15.58
N THR A 299 -9.78 -40.43 15.48
CA THR A 299 -10.47 -40.88 14.26
C THR A 299 -11.99 -41.07 14.43
N GLY A 300 -12.51 -40.90 15.66
CA GLY A 300 -13.95 -41.00 15.94
C GLY A 300 -14.76 -39.99 15.11
N VAL A 301 -15.94 -40.40 14.66
CA VAL A 301 -16.82 -39.61 13.80
C VAL A 301 -18.23 -39.48 14.35
N LYS A 302 -18.97 -38.47 13.90
CA LYS A 302 -20.40 -38.27 14.22
C LYS A 302 -20.69 -38.11 15.74
N ASN A 303 -19.76 -37.46 16.44
CA ASN A 303 -19.93 -37.18 17.87
C ASN A 303 -20.47 -35.75 18.06
N VAL A 304 -21.34 -35.56 19.05
CA VAL A 304 -21.90 -34.28 19.49
C VAL A 304 -21.48 -34.04 20.93
N LEU A 305 -20.54 -33.12 21.16
CA LEU A 305 -19.91 -32.88 22.46
C LEU A 305 -20.10 -31.40 22.83
N LEU A 306 -20.99 -31.13 23.76
CA LEU A 306 -21.37 -29.76 24.16
C LEU A 306 -21.05 -29.53 25.63
N GLY A 307 -20.04 -28.78 25.92
CA GLY A 307 -19.59 -28.46 27.29
C GLY A 307 -18.10 -28.50 27.42
N GLY A 308 -17.53 -27.78 28.36
CA GLY A 308 -16.09 -27.90 28.64
C GLY A 308 -15.76 -29.33 29.03
N LEU A 309 -14.68 -29.90 28.42
CA LEU A 309 -14.24 -31.29 28.65
C LEU A 309 -15.28 -32.36 28.32
N ALA A 310 -16.37 -32.05 27.59
CA ALA A 310 -17.34 -33.08 27.17
C ALA A 310 -16.64 -34.02 26.17
N GLY A 311 -16.67 -35.33 26.45
CA GLY A 311 -16.07 -36.38 25.65
C GLY A 311 -14.54 -36.25 25.51
N ASP A 312 -13.85 -35.64 26.46
CA ASP A 312 -12.42 -35.36 26.40
C ASP A 312 -11.52 -36.62 26.45
N ALA A 313 -12.07 -37.75 26.89
CA ALA A 313 -11.38 -39.04 26.90
C ALA A 313 -11.70 -39.95 25.69
N LEU A 314 -12.64 -39.54 24.81
CA LEU A 314 -12.95 -40.29 23.60
C LEU A 314 -11.77 -40.21 22.59
N THR A 315 -11.44 -41.33 21.96
CA THR A 315 -10.38 -41.42 20.96
C THR A 315 -10.91 -41.77 19.57
N ASP A 316 -11.40 -42.98 19.37
CA ASP A 316 -11.90 -43.52 18.09
C ASP A 316 -13.39 -43.86 18.10
N ALA A 317 -14.09 -43.54 19.18
CA ALA A 317 -15.49 -43.85 19.33
C ALA A 317 -16.39 -42.97 18.46
N ASP A 318 -17.43 -43.57 17.92
CA ASP A 318 -18.38 -42.95 16.99
C ASP A 318 -19.76 -42.76 17.58
N ASN A 319 -20.54 -41.82 17.02
CA ASN A 319 -21.97 -41.67 17.28
C ASN A 319 -22.33 -41.39 18.75
N ASN A 320 -21.46 -40.71 19.49
CA ASN A 320 -21.70 -40.35 20.88
C ASN A 320 -22.37 -38.96 21.01
N VAL A 321 -23.18 -38.81 22.03
CA VAL A 321 -23.72 -37.52 22.43
C VAL A 321 -23.37 -37.29 23.90
N ALA A 322 -22.56 -36.26 24.17
CA ALA A 322 -22.19 -35.83 25.53
C ALA A 322 -22.55 -34.35 25.71
N ILE A 323 -23.37 -34.04 26.69
CA ILE A 323 -23.81 -32.66 26.96
C ILE A 323 -23.61 -32.36 28.44
N GLY A 324 -22.83 -31.36 28.73
CA GLY A 324 -22.48 -30.92 30.08
C GLY A 324 -20.98 -30.89 30.32
N PHE A 325 -20.57 -30.26 31.41
CA PHE A 325 -19.15 -30.21 31.79
C PHE A 325 -18.64 -31.62 32.14
N ALA A 326 -17.51 -32.03 31.51
CA ALA A 326 -16.89 -33.35 31.72
C ALA A 326 -17.87 -34.54 31.55
N ALA A 327 -18.87 -34.39 30.67
CA ALA A 327 -19.79 -35.48 30.37
C ALA A 327 -19.11 -36.49 29.42
N LEU A 328 -19.12 -37.80 29.77
CA LEU A 328 -18.58 -38.95 29.03
C LEU A 328 -17.05 -39.08 29.06
#